data_b46e7f818f4011000776142a893b7ed1
#
_entry.id   b46e7f818f4011000776142a893b7ed1
#
_cell.length_a   1.000
_cell.length_b   1.000
_cell.length_c   1.000
_cell.angle_alpha   90.00
_cell.angle_beta   90.00
_cell.angle_gamma   90.00
#
_symmetry.space_group_name_H-M   'P 1'
#
loop_
_entity.id
_entity.type
_entity.pdbx_description
1 polymer ?
#
loop_
_entity_poly.entity_id
_entity_poly.type
_entity_poly.pdbx_seq_one_letter_code
_entity_poly.pdbx_strand_id
1 'polypeptide(L)'
;MRASGILLPVSSLPSKYGIGCFSEEAYEFVDQLARAGQKYWQILPLGPTGYGDSPYQSFSTFAGNPYFIDLEAFVKEGYLDKSDCEDCDWGTNESYVDYEKIYNSRFRLLRKAFENYDCETDQEYRKFVKENAAWLEDYSLYMAIKDSLNGISWIEWPTELKNREKAALAEEREKLAKEVGFYCFQQFCFFKQWTALKAYANAKGVEMIGDIPIYVAFDSADAWAQPELFQFDKENIPIGVAGCPPDAFLRKHMSL
;
A
#
# COMPACT_ATOMS: atom_id res chain seq x y z
N MET A 1 -11.23 19.43 26.45
CA MET A 1 -11.09 18.19 27.28
C MET A 1 -9.71 17.60 26.98
N ARG A 2 -8.98 17.12 27.97
CA ARG A 2 -7.70 16.43 27.71
C ARG A 2 -7.99 14.99 27.29
N ALA A 3 -7.30 14.50 26.28
CA ALA A 3 -7.41 13.13 25.81
C ALA A 3 -6.00 12.57 25.55
N SER A 4 -5.87 11.25 25.54
CA SER A 4 -4.62 10.53 25.29
C SER A 4 -4.82 9.44 24.24
N GLY A 5 -3.74 9.04 23.62
CA GLY A 5 -3.68 7.98 22.64
C GLY A 5 -2.34 7.30 22.59
N ILE A 6 -2.24 6.28 21.78
CA ILE A 6 -1.00 5.52 21.55
C ILE A 6 -0.62 5.68 20.07
N LEU A 7 0.67 5.99 19.81
CA LEU A 7 1.26 5.87 18.50
C LEU A 7 1.83 4.45 18.37
N LEU A 8 1.27 3.69 17.43
CA LEU A 8 1.77 2.36 17.06
C LEU A 8 1.52 2.12 15.58
N PRO A 9 2.56 1.95 14.75
CA PRO A 9 2.38 1.56 13.35
C PRO A 9 1.64 0.23 13.23
N VAL A 10 0.77 0.09 12.23
CA VAL A 10 0.08 -1.19 11.96
C VAL A 10 1.10 -2.32 11.75
N SER A 11 2.22 -2.04 11.06
CA SER A 11 3.30 -3.00 10.85
C SER A 11 3.95 -3.54 12.14
N SER A 12 3.79 -2.83 13.27
CA SER A 12 4.36 -3.21 14.58
C SER A 12 3.40 -4.05 15.44
N LEU A 13 2.20 -4.32 14.96
CA LEU A 13 1.29 -5.24 15.61
C LEU A 13 1.82 -6.68 15.54
N PRO A 14 1.55 -7.54 16.54
CA PRO A 14 1.83 -8.96 16.41
C PRO A 14 1.17 -9.55 15.16
N SER A 15 1.82 -10.50 14.52
CA SER A 15 1.27 -11.19 13.35
C SER A 15 1.88 -12.57 13.19
N LYS A 16 1.11 -13.51 12.70
CA LYS A 16 1.57 -14.85 12.32
C LYS A 16 2.44 -14.83 11.05
N TYR A 17 2.32 -13.77 10.23
CA TYR A 17 2.86 -13.72 8.88
C TYR A 17 3.84 -12.55 8.69
N GLY A 18 4.70 -12.38 9.67
CA GLY A 18 5.94 -11.60 9.61
C GLY A 18 5.81 -10.08 9.66
N ILE A 19 4.60 -9.52 9.53
CA ILE A 19 4.32 -8.08 9.63
C ILE A 19 2.92 -7.86 10.17
N GLY A 20 2.74 -6.88 11.05
CA GLY A 20 1.42 -6.48 11.52
C GLY A 20 0.50 -6.05 10.38
N CYS A 21 -0.76 -6.43 10.45
CA CYS A 21 -1.77 -6.19 9.43
C CYS A 21 -3.16 -5.98 10.04
N PHE A 22 -4.20 -5.87 9.22
CA PHE A 22 -5.59 -5.66 9.67
C PHE A 22 -6.25 -6.96 10.20
N SER A 23 -5.47 -7.76 10.92
CA SER A 23 -5.84 -9.04 11.47
C SER A 23 -6.55 -8.92 12.82
N GLU A 24 -6.88 -10.04 13.42
CA GLU A 24 -7.53 -10.13 14.74
C GLU A 24 -6.75 -9.35 15.81
N GLU A 25 -5.41 -9.37 15.76
CA GLU A 25 -4.54 -8.64 16.67
C GLU A 25 -4.73 -7.11 16.60
N ALA A 26 -5.11 -6.58 15.44
CA ALA A 26 -5.45 -5.16 15.31
C ALA A 26 -6.77 -4.82 16.01
N TYR A 27 -7.76 -5.69 15.93
CA TYR A 27 -9.03 -5.54 16.66
C TYR A 27 -8.83 -5.70 18.17
N GLU A 28 -8.03 -6.66 18.62
CA GLU A 28 -7.66 -6.81 20.02
C GLU A 28 -6.93 -5.57 20.57
N PHE A 29 -6.04 -4.98 19.77
CA PHE A 29 -5.36 -3.75 20.15
C PHE A 29 -6.35 -2.60 20.37
N VAL A 30 -7.34 -2.45 19.50
CA VAL A 30 -8.43 -1.48 19.67
C VAL A 30 -9.17 -1.73 20.99
N ASP A 31 -9.49 -2.99 21.30
CA ASP A 31 -10.16 -3.35 22.57
C ASP A 31 -9.30 -3.02 23.78
N GLN A 32 -7.98 -3.22 23.68
CA GLN A 32 -7.04 -2.85 24.75
C GLN A 32 -6.98 -1.33 24.95
N LEU A 33 -6.95 -0.54 23.86
CA LEU A 33 -7.01 0.93 23.92
C LEU A 33 -8.29 1.41 24.61
N ALA A 34 -9.44 0.87 24.20
CA ALA A 34 -10.74 1.23 24.78
C ALA A 34 -10.78 0.90 26.28
N ARG A 35 -10.33 -0.29 26.69
CA ARG A 35 -10.24 -0.69 28.11
C ARG A 35 -9.30 0.18 28.93
N ALA A 36 -8.19 0.63 28.31
CA ALA A 36 -7.23 1.55 28.93
C ALA A 36 -7.70 3.01 28.94
N GLY A 37 -8.89 3.30 28.41
CA GLY A 37 -9.45 4.66 28.35
C GLY A 37 -8.78 5.57 27.34
N GLN A 38 -7.97 5.02 26.43
CA GLN A 38 -7.35 5.79 25.36
C GLN A 38 -8.40 6.20 24.32
N LYS A 39 -8.21 7.39 23.73
CA LYS A 39 -9.16 7.96 22.77
C LYS A 39 -8.63 7.93 21.35
N TYR A 40 -7.32 7.80 21.18
CA TYR A 40 -6.67 7.85 19.88
C TYR A 40 -5.71 6.68 19.67
N TRP A 41 -5.73 6.16 18.45
CA TRP A 41 -4.66 5.34 17.88
C TRP A 41 -4.01 6.12 16.74
N GLN A 42 -2.77 6.55 16.92
CA GLN A 42 -1.99 7.20 15.87
C GLN A 42 -1.19 6.14 15.13
N ILE A 43 -1.29 6.16 13.79
CA ILE A 43 -0.61 5.25 12.88
C ILE A 43 0.36 6.01 11.99
N LEU A 44 1.29 5.30 11.35
CA LEU A 44 2.11 5.83 10.26
C LEU A 44 1.36 5.75 8.93
N PRO A 45 1.89 6.39 7.84
CA PRO A 45 1.26 6.32 6.53
C PRO A 45 1.02 4.87 6.09
N LEU A 46 -0.13 4.63 5.47
CA LEU A 46 -0.57 3.31 5.04
C LEU A 46 -0.36 3.05 3.54
N GLY A 47 0.38 3.93 2.84
CA GLY A 47 0.66 3.79 1.41
C GLY A 47 1.61 2.64 1.08
N PRO A 48 1.60 2.15 -0.18
CA PRO A 48 2.53 1.14 -0.63
C PRO A 48 3.96 1.67 -0.57
N THR A 49 4.88 0.86 -0.05
CA THR A 49 6.28 1.24 0.11
C THR A 49 7.10 0.85 -1.11
N GLY A 50 8.12 1.66 -1.43
CA GLY A 50 9.12 1.37 -2.43
C GLY A 50 10.38 0.75 -1.83
N TYR A 51 11.51 0.90 -2.53
CA TYR A 51 12.80 0.45 -2.05
C TYR A 51 13.17 1.12 -0.71
N GLY A 52 13.57 0.29 0.27
CA GLY A 52 13.90 0.74 1.62
C GLY A 52 12.71 0.76 2.59
N ASP A 53 11.52 0.35 2.14
CA ASP A 53 10.32 0.10 2.97
C ASP A 53 9.89 1.27 3.86
N SER A 54 10.28 2.50 3.50
CA SER A 54 9.87 3.70 4.20
C SER A 54 8.39 4.01 3.93
N PRO A 55 7.55 4.17 4.96
CA PRO A 55 6.14 4.54 4.77
C PRO A 55 5.97 5.95 4.20
N TYR A 56 7.05 6.75 4.15
CA TYR A 56 7.05 8.11 3.61
C TYR A 56 7.50 8.18 2.15
N GLN A 57 7.91 7.06 1.55
CA GLN A 57 8.22 6.95 0.12
C GLN A 57 7.24 5.98 -0.54
N SER A 58 6.13 6.51 -1.03
CA SER A 58 5.04 5.71 -1.57
C SER A 58 4.93 5.83 -3.08
N PHE A 59 4.55 4.74 -3.74
CA PHE A 59 4.20 4.73 -5.17
C PHE A 59 2.89 5.45 -5.47
N SER A 60 2.08 5.77 -4.47
CA SER A 60 0.83 6.52 -4.62
C SER A 60 0.40 7.16 -3.31
N THR A 61 -0.20 8.35 -3.39
CA THR A 61 -0.82 9.04 -2.25
C THR A 61 -2.20 8.48 -1.91
N PHE A 62 -2.81 7.71 -2.80
CA PHE A 62 -4.16 7.16 -2.66
C PHE A 62 -4.17 5.69 -2.29
N ALA A 63 -3.23 4.91 -2.84
CA ALA A 63 -3.21 3.47 -2.69
C ALA A 63 -2.81 3.04 -1.27
N GLY A 64 -3.37 1.90 -0.83
CA GLY A 64 -2.99 1.25 0.41
C GLY A 64 -1.91 0.19 0.22
N ASN A 65 -1.12 -0.03 1.27
CA ASN A 65 -0.03 -1.01 1.28
C ASN A 65 -0.58 -2.44 1.37
N PRO A 66 -0.35 -3.30 0.37
CA PRO A 66 -0.83 -4.68 0.40
C PRO A 66 -0.23 -5.52 1.54
N TYR A 67 0.85 -5.07 2.18
CA TYR A 67 1.38 -5.73 3.38
C TYR A 67 0.40 -5.73 4.56
N PHE A 68 -0.54 -4.81 4.60
CA PHE A 68 -1.51 -4.72 5.70
C PHE A 68 -2.79 -5.55 5.48
N ILE A 69 -2.92 -6.22 4.33
CA ILE A 69 -4.05 -7.11 4.08
C ILE A 69 -3.92 -8.36 4.96
N ASP A 70 -4.96 -8.72 5.70
CA ASP A 70 -5.01 -9.93 6.50
C ASP A 70 -5.19 -11.18 5.60
N LEU A 71 -4.21 -12.07 5.64
CA LEU A 71 -4.25 -13.33 4.88
C LEU A 71 -5.18 -14.39 5.52
N GLU A 72 -5.39 -14.33 6.84
CA GLU A 72 -6.34 -15.21 7.52
C GLU A 72 -7.79 -14.97 7.04
N ALA A 73 -8.11 -13.75 6.63
CA ALA A 73 -9.40 -13.46 6.01
C ALA A 73 -9.58 -14.26 4.71
N PHE A 74 -8.54 -14.35 3.88
CA PHE A 74 -8.59 -15.16 2.65
C PHE A 74 -8.70 -16.65 2.91
N VAL A 75 -8.06 -17.14 3.98
CA VAL A 75 -8.23 -18.54 4.41
C VAL A 75 -9.68 -18.81 4.87
N LYS A 76 -10.26 -17.90 5.67
CA LYS A 76 -11.66 -17.99 6.13
C LYS A 76 -12.66 -17.91 4.97
N GLU A 77 -12.37 -17.13 3.95
CA GLU A 77 -13.22 -16.94 2.75
C GLU A 77 -12.98 -18.03 1.69
N GLY A 78 -11.98 -18.90 1.87
CA GLY A 78 -11.68 -20.03 0.97
C GLY A 78 -10.88 -19.64 -0.28
N TYR A 79 -10.27 -18.46 -0.32
CA TYR A 79 -9.39 -18.04 -1.41
C TYR A 79 -7.95 -18.55 -1.23
N LEU A 80 -7.57 -18.94 -0.02
CA LEU A 80 -6.31 -19.60 0.32
C LEU A 80 -6.56 -20.80 1.20
N ASP A 81 -5.71 -21.82 1.09
CA ASP A 81 -5.59 -22.86 2.10
C ASP A 81 -4.64 -22.41 3.22
N LYS A 82 -4.87 -22.88 4.44
CA LYS A 82 -4.01 -22.56 5.58
C LYS A 82 -2.56 -22.98 5.34
N SER A 83 -2.36 -24.14 4.70
CA SER A 83 -1.02 -24.64 4.31
C SER A 83 -0.27 -23.66 3.39
N ASP A 84 -0.96 -22.92 2.52
CA ASP A 84 -0.30 -21.93 1.67
C ASP A 84 0.46 -20.88 2.47
N CYS A 85 -0.11 -20.46 3.60
CA CYS A 85 0.49 -19.49 4.49
C CYS A 85 1.57 -20.11 5.39
N GLU A 86 1.36 -21.36 5.84
CA GLU A 86 2.30 -22.07 6.72
C GLU A 86 3.56 -22.51 5.99
N ASP A 87 3.49 -22.75 4.69
CA ASP A 87 4.64 -23.12 3.84
C ASP A 87 5.53 -21.94 3.42
N CYS A 88 5.19 -20.72 3.85
CA CYS A 88 6.00 -19.53 3.55
C CYS A 88 7.08 -19.29 4.60
N ASP A 89 8.18 -18.69 4.17
CA ASP A 89 9.21 -18.15 5.07
C ASP A 89 8.84 -16.69 5.46
N TRP A 90 8.51 -16.51 6.72
CA TRP A 90 8.13 -15.20 7.28
C TRP A 90 9.24 -14.54 8.08
N GLY A 91 10.44 -15.13 8.10
CA GLY A 91 11.53 -14.73 8.98
C GLY A 91 11.52 -15.49 10.32
N THR A 92 12.59 -15.31 11.07
CA THR A 92 12.82 -16.02 12.34
C THR A 92 12.87 -15.09 13.56
N ASN A 93 12.84 -13.78 13.35
CA ASN A 93 12.95 -12.79 14.41
C ASN A 93 11.61 -12.07 14.60
N GLU A 94 10.94 -12.35 15.72
CA GLU A 94 9.63 -11.76 16.06
C GLU A 94 9.67 -10.24 16.32
N SER A 95 10.88 -9.70 16.56
CA SER A 95 11.06 -8.26 16.84
C SER A 95 11.47 -7.45 15.61
N TYR A 96 11.54 -8.07 14.44
CA TYR A 96 12.04 -7.44 13.22
C TYR A 96 11.31 -7.95 11.98
N VAL A 97 10.89 -7.03 11.12
CA VAL A 97 10.25 -7.37 9.83
C VAL A 97 11.34 -7.65 8.80
N ASP A 98 11.33 -8.86 8.24
CA ASP A 98 12.16 -9.23 7.09
C ASP A 98 11.40 -8.92 5.80
N TYR A 99 11.58 -7.71 5.28
CA TYR A 99 10.82 -7.22 4.14
C TYR A 99 11.05 -8.02 2.84
N GLU A 100 12.23 -8.59 2.63
CA GLU A 100 12.50 -9.44 1.47
C GLU A 100 11.62 -10.71 1.51
N LYS A 101 11.54 -11.37 2.67
CA LYS A 101 10.71 -12.55 2.86
C LYS A 101 9.23 -12.21 2.78
N ILE A 102 8.83 -11.08 3.38
CA ILE A 102 7.45 -10.58 3.29
C ILE A 102 7.06 -10.33 1.85
N TYR A 103 7.88 -9.64 1.08
CA TYR A 103 7.62 -9.36 -0.33
C TYR A 103 7.40 -10.66 -1.11
N ASN A 104 8.36 -11.58 -1.05
CA ASN A 104 8.31 -12.83 -1.80
C ASN A 104 7.11 -13.71 -1.41
N SER A 105 6.81 -13.81 -0.12
CA SER A 105 5.74 -14.66 0.41
C SER A 105 4.36 -14.05 0.17
N ARG A 106 4.13 -12.78 0.56
CA ARG A 106 2.79 -12.17 0.52
C ARG A 106 2.29 -11.95 -0.90
N PHE A 107 3.13 -11.45 -1.81
CA PHE A 107 2.68 -11.22 -3.19
C PHE A 107 2.31 -12.52 -3.90
N ARG A 108 3.02 -13.62 -3.63
CA ARG A 108 2.65 -14.94 -4.13
C ARG A 108 1.27 -15.38 -3.63
N LEU A 109 0.99 -15.18 -2.34
CA LEU A 109 -0.30 -15.52 -1.74
C LEU A 109 -1.43 -14.61 -2.22
N LEU A 110 -1.18 -13.31 -2.34
CA LEU A 110 -2.15 -12.37 -2.88
C LEU A 110 -2.52 -12.71 -4.33
N ARG A 111 -1.55 -13.16 -5.15
CA ARG A 111 -1.83 -13.67 -6.51
C ARG A 111 -2.69 -14.91 -6.48
N LYS A 112 -2.37 -15.89 -5.63
CA LYS A 112 -3.20 -17.10 -5.50
C LYS A 112 -4.62 -16.75 -5.07
N ALA A 113 -4.77 -15.83 -4.11
CA ALA A 113 -6.08 -15.36 -3.68
C ALA A 113 -6.84 -14.67 -4.82
N PHE A 114 -6.17 -13.83 -5.61
CA PHE A 114 -6.76 -13.17 -6.78
C PHE A 114 -7.22 -14.18 -7.84
N GLU A 115 -6.46 -15.25 -8.09
CA GLU A 115 -6.82 -16.30 -9.05
C GLU A 115 -8.04 -17.11 -8.61
N ASN A 116 -8.29 -17.19 -7.31
CA ASN A 116 -9.45 -17.89 -6.72
C ASN A 116 -10.65 -16.94 -6.48
N TYR A 117 -10.47 -15.64 -6.67
CA TYR A 117 -11.52 -14.65 -6.43
C TYR A 117 -12.26 -14.27 -7.71
N ASP A 118 -13.58 -14.26 -7.65
CA ASP A 118 -14.43 -13.88 -8.80
C ASP A 118 -14.72 -12.39 -8.82
N CYS A 119 -13.81 -11.65 -9.47
CA CYS A 119 -13.94 -10.21 -9.66
C CYS A 119 -15.16 -9.82 -10.53
N GLU A 120 -15.65 -10.72 -11.39
CA GLU A 120 -16.72 -10.42 -12.35
C GLU A 120 -18.09 -10.40 -11.69
N THR A 121 -18.32 -11.28 -10.73
CA THR A 121 -19.62 -11.39 -10.05
C THR A 121 -19.72 -10.57 -8.78
N ASP A 122 -18.59 -10.22 -8.13
CA ASP A 122 -18.62 -9.43 -6.90
C ASP A 122 -19.04 -7.97 -7.16
N GLN A 123 -20.22 -7.62 -6.64
CA GLN A 123 -20.78 -6.28 -6.78
C GLN A 123 -20.03 -5.23 -5.94
N GLU A 124 -19.49 -5.62 -4.78
CA GLU A 124 -18.72 -4.70 -3.92
C GLU A 124 -17.39 -4.33 -4.60
N TYR A 125 -16.73 -5.32 -5.18
CA TYR A 125 -15.50 -5.09 -5.97
C TYR A 125 -15.77 -4.15 -7.14
N ARG A 126 -16.78 -4.43 -7.97
CA ARG A 126 -17.11 -3.59 -9.13
C ARG A 126 -17.50 -2.17 -8.73
N LYS A 127 -18.24 -2.02 -7.62
CA LYS A 127 -18.58 -0.72 -7.06
C LYS A 127 -17.33 0.02 -6.63
N PHE A 128 -16.42 -0.63 -5.89
CA PHE A 128 -15.17 -0.05 -5.45
C PHE A 128 -14.32 0.45 -6.62
N VAL A 129 -14.12 -0.39 -7.65
CA VAL A 129 -13.35 -0.01 -8.85
C VAL A 129 -13.95 1.21 -9.53
N LYS A 130 -15.28 1.24 -9.68
CA LYS A 130 -15.99 2.37 -10.30
C LYS A 130 -15.87 3.66 -9.47
N GLU A 131 -16.04 3.58 -8.16
CA GLU A 131 -16.01 4.75 -7.27
C GLU A 131 -14.60 5.33 -7.12
N ASN A 132 -13.58 4.52 -7.32
CA ASN A 132 -12.17 4.90 -7.19
C ASN A 132 -11.44 5.07 -8.54
N ALA A 133 -12.16 5.01 -9.66
CA ALA A 133 -11.57 5.03 -11.00
C ALA A 133 -10.59 6.20 -11.23
N ALA A 134 -10.85 7.36 -10.63
CA ALA A 134 -10.07 8.58 -10.80
C ALA A 134 -8.58 8.43 -10.44
N TRP A 135 -8.23 7.54 -9.52
CA TRP A 135 -6.84 7.27 -9.16
C TRP A 135 -6.43 5.81 -9.41
N LEU A 136 -7.37 4.88 -9.25
CA LEU A 136 -7.11 3.45 -9.29
C LEU A 136 -6.72 2.98 -10.70
N GLU A 137 -7.30 3.57 -11.73
CA GLU A 137 -6.98 3.27 -13.13
C GLU A 137 -5.52 3.60 -13.47
N ASP A 138 -5.04 4.74 -13.03
CA ASP A 138 -3.65 5.15 -13.25
C ASP A 138 -2.69 4.37 -12.36
N TYR A 139 -3.02 4.18 -11.07
CA TYR A 139 -2.19 3.40 -10.16
C TYR A 139 -2.01 1.96 -10.61
N SER A 140 -3.10 1.27 -10.94
CA SER A 140 -3.04 -0.15 -11.32
C SER A 140 -2.30 -0.36 -12.64
N LEU A 141 -2.47 0.54 -13.61
CA LEU A 141 -1.73 0.50 -14.85
C LEU A 141 -0.24 0.83 -14.66
N TYR A 142 0.08 1.86 -13.85
CA TYR A 142 1.45 2.21 -13.48
C TYR A 142 2.20 1.03 -12.89
N MET A 143 1.61 0.36 -11.89
CA MET A 143 2.23 -0.78 -11.24
C MET A 143 2.38 -1.97 -12.18
N ALA A 144 1.39 -2.24 -13.03
CA ALA A 144 1.46 -3.31 -14.02
C ALA A 144 2.57 -3.07 -15.07
N ILE A 145 2.71 -1.85 -15.56
CA ILE A 145 3.79 -1.46 -16.48
C ILE A 145 5.14 -1.56 -15.78
N LYS A 146 5.24 -1.04 -14.55
CA LYS A 146 6.47 -1.07 -13.75
C LYS A 146 6.98 -2.50 -13.54
N ASP A 147 6.09 -3.42 -13.18
CA ASP A 147 6.42 -4.84 -13.05
C ASP A 147 6.88 -5.46 -14.38
N SER A 148 6.19 -5.16 -15.48
CA SER A 148 6.53 -5.67 -16.82
C SER A 148 7.90 -5.19 -17.30
N LEU A 149 8.36 -4.06 -16.77
CA LEU A 149 9.66 -3.44 -17.07
C LEU A 149 10.70 -3.66 -15.94
N ASN A 150 10.53 -4.71 -15.11
CA ASN A 150 11.45 -5.08 -14.03
C ASN A 150 11.69 -3.98 -12.99
N GLY A 151 10.67 -3.17 -12.71
CA GLY A 151 10.72 -2.16 -11.65
C GLY A 151 11.49 -0.88 -11.97
N ILE A 152 11.94 -0.67 -13.23
CA ILE A 152 12.64 0.58 -13.60
C ILE A 152 11.73 1.79 -13.39
N SER A 153 12.34 2.95 -13.13
CA SER A 153 11.63 4.21 -12.96
C SER A 153 10.85 4.61 -14.21
N TRP A 154 9.66 5.21 -14.04
CA TRP A 154 8.83 5.64 -15.16
C TRP A 154 9.52 6.64 -16.11
N ILE A 155 10.52 7.36 -15.60
CA ILE A 155 11.31 8.28 -16.43
C ILE A 155 12.13 7.53 -17.50
N GLU A 156 12.44 6.28 -17.25
CA GLU A 156 13.22 5.40 -18.13
C GLU A 156 12.33 4.54 -19.05
N TRP A 157 11.00 4.66 -18.93
CA TRP A 157 10.07 3.92 -19.76
C TRP A 157 10.14 4.36 -21.23
N PRO A 158 9.66 3.54 -22.18
CA PRO A 158 9.45 3.95 -23.55
C PRO A 158 8.72 5.30 -23.64
N THR A 159 9.14 6.14 -24.55
CA THR A 159 8.67 7.54 -24.65
C THR A 159 7.16 7.66 -24.68
N GLU A 160 6.49 6.75 -25.37
CA GLU A 160 5.03 6.72 -25.53
C GLU A 160 4.33 6.45 -24.18
N LEU A 161 4.89 5.57 -23.36
CA LEU A 161 4.37 5.25 -22.01
C LEU A 161 4.73 6.34 -21.01
N LYS A 162 5.97 6.85 -21.07
CA LYS A 162 6.40 7.98 -20.23
C LYS A 162 5.52 9.20 -20.44
N ASN A 163 5.22 9.54 -21.69
CA ASN A 163 4.40 10.69 -22.07
C ASN A 163 2.89 10.40 -22.06
N ARG A 164 2.49 9.22 -21.63
CA ARG A 164 1.08 8.82 -21.49
C ARG A 164 0.29 8.93 -22.80
N GLU A 165 0.88 8.52 -23.93
CA GLU A 165 0.19 8.52 -25.22
C GLU A 165 -1.02 7.58 -25.17
N LYS A 166 -2.19 8.08 -25.50
CA LYS A 166 -3.46 7.35 -25.33
C LYS A 166 -3.49 5.98 -26.00
N ALA A 167 -2.89 5.87 -27.19
CA ALA A 167 -2.83 4.60 -27.93
C ALA A 167 -1.95 3.58 -27.19
N ALA A 168 -0.75 4.00 -26.76
CA ALA A 168 0.17 3.14 -26.01
C ALA A 168 -0.40 2.69 -24.66
N LEU A 169 -1.07 3.59 -23.93
CA LEU A 169 -1.74 3.22 -22.68
C LEU A 169 -2.90 2.25 -22.90
N ALA A 170 -3.66 2.38 -23.99
CA ALA A 170 -4.75 1.46 -24.32
C ALA A 170 -4.20 0.06 -24.65
N GLU A 171 -3.13 -0.01 -25.43
CA GLU A 171 -2.45 -1.26 -25.80
C GLU A 171 -1.87 -1.97 -24.55
N GLU A 172 -1.13 -1.23 -23.70
CA GLU A 172 -0.57 -1.82 -22.48
C GLU A 172 -1.66 -2.23 -21.48
N ARG A 173 -2.76 -1.50 -21.36
CA ARG A 173 -3.91 -1.87 -20.52
C ARG A 173 -4.55 -3.19 -20.99
N GLU A 174 -4.67 -3.40 -22.28
CA GLU A 174 -5.19 -4.67 -22.83
C GLU A 174 -4.20 -5.81 -22.61
N LYS A 175 -2.93 -5.59 -22.93
CA LYS A 175 -1.85 -6.57 -22.76
C LYS A 175 -1.65 -6.99 -21.30
N LEU A 176 -1.73 -6.06 -20.35
CA LEU A 176 -1.51 -6.26 -18.94
C LEU A 176 -2.82 -6.36 -18.13
N ALA A 177 -3.95 -6.67 -18.76
CA ALA A 177 -5.27 -6.66 -18.11
C ALA A 177 -5.32 -7.49 -16.84
N LYS A 178 -4.67 -8.68 -16.81
CA LYS A 178 -4.60 -9.53 -15.61
C LYS A 178 -3.83 -8.85 -14.47
N GLU A 179 -2.72 -8.18 -14.78
CA GLU A 179 -1.90 -7.48 -13.79
C GLU A 179 -2.61 -6.25 -13.25
N VAL A 180 -3.23 -5.48 -14.12
CA VAL A 180 -4.10 -4.35 -13.73
C VAL A 180 -5.20 -4.83 -12.79
N GLY A 181 -5.88 -5.93 -13.13
CA GLY A 181 -6.90 -6.54 -12.28
C GLY A 181 -6.36 -6.97 -10.90
N PHE A 182 -5.14 -7.51 -10.87
CA PHE A 182 -4.48 -7.89 -9.63
C PHE A 182 -4.22 -6.70 -8.70
N TYR A 183 -3.74 -5.57 -9.24
CA TYR A 183 -3.57 -4.36 -8.45
C TYR A 183 -4.90 -3.75 -7.98
N CYS A 184 -5.93 -3.79 -8.82
CA CYS A 184 -7.28 -3.39 -8.39
C CYS A 184 -7.81 -4.27 -7.24
N PHE A 185 -7.62 -5.58 -7.32
CA PHE A 185 -8.01 -6.53 -6.27
C PHE A 185 -7.29 -6.26 -4.95
N GLN A 186 -5.98 -6.03 -4.97
CA GLN A 186 -5.23 -5.68 -3.77
C GLN A 186 -5.80 -4.43 -3.09
N GLN A 187 -6.08 -3.39 -3.88
CA GLN A 187 -6.64 -2.15 -3.32
C GLN A 187 -8.04 -2.36 -2.77
N PHE A 188 -8.88 -3.13 -3.45
CA PHE A 188 -10.19 -3.49 -2.92
C PHE A 188 -10.10 -4.19 -1.56
N CYS A 189 -9.26 -5.22 -1.45
CA CYS A 189 -9.07 -5.96 -0.20
C CYS A 189 -8.52 -5.08 0.93
N PHE A 190 -7.53 -4.23 0.62
CA PHE A 190 -7.00 -3.27 1.58
C PHE A 190 -8.09 -2.35 2.12
N PHE A 191 -8.83 -1.68 1.25
CA PHE A 191 -9.86 -0.72 1.67
C PHE A 191 -11.04 -1.38 2.37
N LYS A 192 -11.44 -2.58 1.97
CA LYS A 192 -12.46 -3.38 2.64
C LYS A 192 -12.08 -3.62 4.10
N GLN A 193 -10.87 -4.13 4.33
CA GLN A 193 -10.39 -4.47 5.67
C GLN A 193 -10.07 -3.22 6.50
N TRP A 194 -9.43 -2.21 5.93
CA TRP A 194 -9.15 -0.95 6.60
C TRP A 194 -10.42 -0.24 7.07
N THR A 195 -11.42 -0.16 6.20
CA THR A 195 -12.70 0.49 6.53
C THR A 195 -13.40 -0.24 7.66
N ALA A 196 -13.36 -1.57 7.67
CA ALA A 196 -13.94 -2.39 8.73
C ALA A 196 -13.23 -2.16 10.08
N LEU A 197 -11.89 -2.17 10.10
CA LEU A 197 -11.10 -1.91 11.32
C LEU A 197 -11.36 -0.49 11.86
N LYS A 198 -11.37 0.52 10.98
CA LYS A 198 -11.65 1.90 11.36
C LYS A 198 -13.06 2.08 11.93
N ALA A 199 -14.04 1.44 11.32
CA ALA A 199 -15.42 1.46 11.82
C ALA A 199 -15.52 0.79 13.20
N TYR A 200 -14.82 -0.33 13.40
CA TYR A 200 -14.75 -1.01 14.69
C TYR A 200 -14.13 -0.13 15.78
N ALA A 201 -12.99 0.50 15.50
CA ALA A 201 -12.32 1.41 16.42
C ALA A 201 -13.24 2.58 16.83
N ASN A 202 -13.89 3.20 15.87
CA ASN A 202 -14.83 4.28 16.11
C ASN A 202 -16.03 3.84 16.98
N ALA A 203 -16.56 2.64 16.74
CA ALA A 203 -17.64 2.07 17.56
C ALA A 203 -17.22 1.81 19.01
N LYS A 204 -15.92 1.56 19.27
CA LYS A 204 -15.33 1.43 20.61
C LYS A 204 -14.95 2.78 21.24
N GLY A 205 -15.16 3.90 20.55
CA GLY A 205 -14.79 5.24 20.99
C GLY A 205 -13.30 5.54 20.92
N VAL A 206 -12.60 4.84 20.02
CA VAL A 206 -11.20 5.07 19.66
C VAL A 206 -11.18 5.68 18.25
N GLU A 207 -10.64 6.89 18.13
CA GLU A 207 -10.47 7.57 16.84
C GLU A 207 -9.06 7.32 16.30
N MET A 208 -8.94 7.17 14.97
CA MET A 208 -7.65 6.99 14.33
C MET A 208 -7.05 8.32 13.89
N ILE A 209 -5.80 8.58 14.29
CA ILE A 209 -5.00 9.68 13.77
C ILE A 209 -4.09 9.09 12.69
N GLY A 210 -4.36 9.48 11.44
CA GLY A 210 -3.53 9.09 10.30
C GLY A 210 -2.24 9.93 10.22
N ASP A 211 -1.40 9.55 9.29
CA ASP A 211 -0.22 10.30 8.88
C ASP A 211 -0.11 10.28 7.36
N ILE A 212 0.48 11.32 6.78
CA ILE A 212 0.67 11.42 5.34
C ILE A 212 2.10 11.84 5.02
N PRO A 213 2.72 11.31 3.97
CA PRO A 213 3.97 11.83 3.45
C PRO A 213 3.80 13.30 3.01
N ILE A 214 4.73 14.16 3.42
CA ILE A 214 4.72 15.58 2.97
C ILE A 214 5.10 15.66 1.48
N TYR A 215 6.00 14.78 1.04
CA TYR A 215 6.46 14.72 -0.33
C TYR A 215 5.98 13.42 -0.99
N VAL A 216 5.64 13.53 -2.27
CA VAL A 216 5.34 12.36 -3.12
C VAL A 216 6.64 11.84 -3.70
N ALA A 217 6.82 10.53 -3.75
CA ALA A 217 7.98 9.95 -4.40
C ALA A 217 7.99 10.33 -5.90
N PHE A 218 9.17 10.68 -6.41
CA PHE A 218 9.34 10.97 -7.84
C PHE A 218 8.90 9.77 -8.69
N ASP A 219 9.33 8.56 -8.29
CA ASP A 219 8.94 7.33 -8.96
C ASP A 219 7.62 6.81 -8.38
N SER A 220 6.52 7.48 -8.75
CA SER A 220 5.17 7.20 -8.29
C SER A 220 4.13 7.32 -9.40
N ALA A 221 2.99 6.66 -9.21
CA ALA A 221 1.86 6.78 -10.10
C ALA A 221 1.34 8.22 -10.19
N ASP A 222 1.38 8.96 -9.07
CA ASP A 222 0.94 10.36 -9.02
C ASP A 222 1.82 11.26 -9.88
N ALA A 223 3.16 11.10 -9.78
CA ALA A 223 4.10 11.90 -10.56
C ALA A 223 4.01 11.58 -12.07
N TRP A 224 3.79 10.30 -12.41
CA TRP A 224 3.58 9.87 -13.78
C TRP A 224 2.22 10.31 -14.34
N ALA A 225 1.16 10.22 -13.53
CA ALA A 225 -0.20 10.51 -13.97
C ALA A 225 -0.47 12.01 -14.14
N GLN A 226 0.11 12.84 -13.29
CA GLN A 226 -0.13 14.29 -13.20
C GLN A 226 1.18 15.07 -13.04
N PRO A 227 2.12 14.96 -14.01
CA PRO A 227 3.43 15.59 -13.90
C PRO A 227 3.37 17.12 -13.78
N GLU A 228 2.27 17.74 -14.27
CA GLU A 228 2.04 19.18 -14.16
C GLU A 228 1.83 19.71 -12.73
N LEU A 229 1.57 18.82 -11.77
CA LEU A 229 1.46 19.19 -10.35
C LEU A 229 2.84 19.26 -9.66
N PHE A 230 3.90 18.85 -10.36
CA PHE A 230 5.24 18.75 -9.81
C PHE A 230 6.19 19.76 -10.48
N GLN A 231 7.29 20.07 -9.79
CA GLN A 231 8.33 20.95 -10.33
C GLN A 231 9.29 20.16 -11.22
N PHE A 232 8.84 19.83 -12.42
CA PHE A 232 9.63 19.13 -13.42
C PHE A 232 10.06 20.07 -14.56
N ASP A 233 11.18 19.76 -15.19
CA ASP A 233 11.56 20.36 -16.47
C ASP A 233 10.81 19.70 -17.65
N LYS A 234 11.19 20.07 -18.88
CA LYS A 234 10.54 19.57 -20.10
C LYS A 234 10.76 18.07 -20.36
N GLU A 235 11.76 17.48 -19.72
CA GLU A 235 12.11 16.06 -19.80
C GLU A 235 11.55 15.27 -18.63
N ASN A 236 10.71 15.89 -17.79
CA ASN A 236 10.16 15.35 -16.56
C ASN A 236 11.23 15.05 -15.49
N ILE A 237 12.34 15.80 -15.50
CA ILE A 237 13.36 15.74 -14.46
C ILE A 237 13.01 16.75 -13.36
N PRO A 238 13.08 16.38 -12.07
CA PRO A 238 12.85 17.32 -10.97
C PRO A 238 13.82 18.52 -11.03
N ILE A 239 13.29 19.75 -11.00
CA ILE A 239 14.07 20.98 -10.95
C ILE A 239 14.69 21.16 -9.56
N GLY A 240 14.07 20.60 -8.55
CA GLY A 240 14.54 20.58 -7.17
C GLY A 240 14.16 19.28 -6.49
N VAL A 241 14.90 18.92 -5.46
CA VAL A 241 14.61 17.74 -4.64
C VAL A 241 14.30 18.17 -3.22
N ALA A 242 13.40 17.45 -2.56
CA ALA A 242 13.15 17.61 -1.15
C ALA A 242 14.41 17.27 -0.35
N GLY A 243 14.65 17.99 0.72
CA GLY A 243 15.80 17.76 1.59
C GLY A 243 15.63 18.43 2.94
N CYS A 244 16.45 18.03 3.90
CA CYS A 244 16.53 18.66 5.19
C CYS A 244 17.97 19.16 5.48
N PRO A 245 18.12 20.22 6.30
CA PRO A 245 19.45 20.62 6.76
C PRO A 245 20.07 19.53 7.64
N PRO A 246 21.41 19.48 7.76
CA PRO A 246 22.07 18.58 8.69
C PRO A 246 21.54 18.77 10.13
N ASP A 247 21.39 17.68 10.85
CA ASP A 247 20.96 17.67 12.25
C ASP A 247 22.02 17.03 13.17
N ALA A 248 21.63 16.74 14.42
CA ALA A 248 22.54 16.15 15.41
C ALA A 248 23.00 14.72 15.04
N PHE A 249 22.26 14.02 14.18
CA PHE A 249 22.53 12.63 13.78
C PHE A 249 23.19 12.54 12.41
N LEU A 250 22.92 13.51 11.52
CA LEU A 250 23.40 13.52 10.13
C LEU A 250 24.18 14.78 9.83
N ARG A 251 25.49 14.61 9.55
CA ARG A 251 26.41 15.71 9.26
C ARG A 251 26.39 16.20 7.81
N LYS A 252 25.63 15.55 6.94
CA LYS A 252 25.47 15.89 5.51
C LYS A 252 24.00 16.08 5.19
N HIS A 253 23.70 16.94 4.20
CA HIS A 253 22.36 17.07 3.66
C HIS A 253 21.87 15.70 3.15
N MET A 254 20.64 15.32 3.54
CA MET A 254 19.90 14.22 2.92
C MET A 254 18.95 14.81 1.87
N SER A 255 18.99 14.26 0.67
CA SER A 255 17.85 14.35 -0.27
C SER A 255 16.82 13.28 0.12
N LEU A 256 15.59 13.69 0.23
CA LEU A 256 14.44 12.82 0.49
C LEU A 256 13.88 12.30 -0.83
#